data_7df802eca62af37fef69f7483a19487f
#
_entry.id   7df802eca62af37fef69f7483a19487f
#
_cell.length_a   1.000
_cell.length_b   1.000
_cell.length_c   1.000
_cell.angle_alpha   90.00
_cell.angle_beta   90.00
_cell.angle_gamma   90.00
#
_symmetry.space_group_name_H-M   'P 1'
#
loop_
_entity.id
_entity.type
_entity.pdbx_description
1 polymer ?
#
loop_
_entity_poly.entity_id
_entity_poly.type
_entity_poly.pdbx_seq_one_letter_code
_entity_poly.pdbx_strand_id
1 'polypeptide(L)'
;PKERNDLIVVGTQVMEQSLDIDLDVLVTELCPMDLLLQRIGRLHRHHRSRPAPLQQACCAVLDTGEDAFDAGSEAVYGQWLLWRTRKFLPRSIRLPEEISPLVQRVYGWEREAPGGAQGEEMRCIYERTQEKKKARAEAYLVPQPETHRLAQLNTLDDWMQNEGARSDPAARAAVRDGDPSVEVLVMQRRADGSIH
;
A
#
# COMPACT_ATOMS: atom_id res chain seq x y z
N PRO A 1 -2.29 28.10 -22.89
CA PRO A 1 -2.89 26.92 -22.30
C PRO A 1 -2.70 25.80 -23.32
N LYS A 2 -1.94 24.76 -22.98
CA LYS A 2 -1.90 23.58 -23.82
C LYS A 2 -3.28 22.96 -23.76
N GLU A 3 -3.88 22.75 -24.93
CA GLU A 3 -5.15 22.05 -25.05
C GLU A 3 -5.03 20.72 -24.30
N ARG A 4 -5.98 20.45 -23.42
CA ARG A 4 -6.12 19.14 -22.80
C ARG A 4 -6.65 18.20 -23.87
N ASN A 5 -5.83 17.28 -24.30
CA ASN A 5 -6.28 16.17 -25.11
C ASN A 5 -6.95 15.15 -24.20
N ASP A 6 -7.96 14.46 -24.72
CA ASP A 6 -8.58 13.34 -24.02
C ASP A 6 -7.49 12.26 -23.78
N LEU A 7 -7.11 12.10 -22.51
CA LEU A 7 -6.06 11.20 -22.09
C LEU A 7 -6.63 10.19 -21.11
N ILE A 8 -6.47 8.93 -21.43
CA ILE A 8 -6.72 7.82 -20.49
C ILE A 8 -5.38 7.32 -19.98
N VAL A 9 -5.21 7.32 -18.66
CA VAL A 9 -4.02 6.78 -18.01
C VAL A 9 -4.42 5.51 -17.29
N VAL A 10 -3.74 4.41 -17.60
CA VAL A 10 -3.89 3.13 -16.92
C VAL A 10 -2.63 2.91 -16.10
N GLY A 11 -2.79 2.65 -14.83
CA GLY A 11 -1.68 2.46 -13.90
C GLY A 11 -2.02 1.47 -12.79
N THR A 12 -0.99 0.95 -12.17
CA THR A 12 -1.05 0.08 -11.00
C THR A 12 -0.75 0.89 -9.72
N GLN A 13 -0.23 0.26 -8.70
CA GLN A 13 0.21 0.89 -7.43
C GLN A 13 1.23 2.05 -7.63
N VAL A 14 1.89 2.13 -8.78
CA VAL A 14 2.77 3.26 -9.12
C VAL A 14 2.02 4.60 -9.08
N MET A 15 0.72 4.59 -9.36
CA MET A 15 -0.15 5.78 -9.30
C MET A 15 -0.38 6.30 -7.87
N GLU A 16 -0.11 5.49 -6.85
CA GLU A 16 -0.23 5.86 -5.44
C GLU A 16 1.00 6.65 -4.96
N GLN A 17 2.13 6.46 -5.61
CA GLN A 17 3.38 7.11 -5.23
C GLN A 17 3.37 8.59 -5.62
N SER A 18 4.39 9.33 -5.14
CA SER A 18 4.54 10.79 -5.16
C SER A 18 4.47 11.48 -6.52
N LEU A 19 3.67 10.99 -7.45
CA LEU A 19 3.45 11.62 -8.75
C LEU A 19 2.53 12.83 -8.60
N ASP A 20 2.92 13.95 -9.19
CA ASP A 20 2.09 15.15 -9.27
C ASP A 20 1.11 15.07 -10.45
N ILE A 21 0.12 14.19 -10.30
CA ILE A 21 -0.92 13.95 -11.31
C ILE A 21 -2.20 14.62 -10.85
N ASP A 22 -2.90 15.25 -11.80
CA ASP A 22 -4.18 15.90 -11.60
C ASP A 22 -5.21 15.28 -12.55
N LEU A 23 -6.04 14.39 -12.02
CA LEU A 23 -7.05 13.65 -12.75
C LEU A 23 -8.40 14.36 -12.68
N ASP A 24 -9.20 14.27 -13.75
CA ASP A 24 -10.57 14.78 -13.77
C ASP A 24 -11.58 13.74 -13.26
N VAL A 25 -11.34 12.46 -13.57
CA VAL A 25 -12.14 11.29 -13.15
C VAL A 25 -11.18 10.17 -12.79
N LEU A 26 -11.56 9.38 -11.81
CA LEU A 26 -10.83 8.18 -11.40
C LEU A 26 -11.75 6.97 -11.43
N VAL A 27 -11.27 5.88 -12.03
CA VAL A 27 -11.87 4.56 -11.89
C VAL A 27 -10.82 3.67 -11.24
N THR A 28 -11.16 3.00 -10.16
CA THR A 28 -10.22 2.17 -9.41
C THR A 28 -10.88 0.93 -8.86
N GLU A 29 -10.13 -0.14 -8.72
CA GLU A 29 -10.57 -1.31 -7.98
C GLU A 29 -10.63 -1.01 -6.47
N LEU A 30 -11.46 -1.80 -5.76
CA LEU A 30 -11.51 -1.75 -4.31
C LEU A 30 -10.13 -2.11 -3.73
N CYS A 31 -9.65 -1.25 -2.84
CA CYS A 31 -8.38 -1.43 -2.13
C CYS A 31 -8.52 -0.91 -0.69
N PRO A 32 -7.54 -1.15 0.19
CA PRO A 32 -7.54 -0.57 1.54
C PRO A 32 -7.75 0.94 1.53
N MET A 33 -8.42 1.45 2.57
CA MET A 33 -8.89 2.84 2.65
C MET A 33 -7.76 3.86 2.49
N ASP A 34 -6.60 3.62 3.06
CA ASP A 34 -5.43 4.50 2.96
C ASP A 34 -4.93 4.63 1.52
N LEU A 35 -4.87 3.52 0.78
CA LEU A 35 -4.49 3.51 -0.63
C LEU A 35 -5.58 4.17 -1.50
N LEU A 36 -6.83 3.88 -1.20
CA LEU A 36 -7.96 4.52 -1.90
C LEU A 36 -7.92 6.04 -1.75
N LEU A 37 -7.67 6.54 -0.53
CA LEU A 37 -7.54 7.97 -0.26
C LEU A 37 -6.31 8.58 -0.97
N GLN A 38 -5.20 7.86 -1.09
CA GLN A 38 -4.04 8.30 -1.87
C GLN A 38 -4.38 8.44 -3.37
N ARG A 39 -5.16 7.50 -3.92
CA ARG A 39 -5.66 7.55 -5.30
C ARG A 39 -6.64 8.71 -5.49
N ILE A 40 -7.63 8.85 -4.61
CA ILE A 40 -8.61 9.95 -4.62
C ILE A 40 -7.91 11.31 -4.49
N GLY A 41 -6.84 11.42 -3.73
CA GLY A 41 -6.03 12.63 -3.61
C GLY A 41 -5.35 13.07 -4.92
N ARG A 42 -5.49 12.32 -6.01
CA ARG A 42 -5.08 12.72 -7.37
C ARG A 42 -6.21 13.35 -8.18
N LEU A 43 -7.45 13.30 -7.67
CA LEU A 43 -8.60 13.96 -8.30
C LEU A 43 -8.61 15.44 -7.94
N HIS A 44 -8.76 16.28 -8.96
CA HIS A 44 -8.86 17.73 -8.78
C HIS A 44 -7.77 18.33 -7.87
N ARG A 45 -6.57 17.75 -7.97
CA ARG A 45 -5.44 18.13 -7.12
C ARG A 45 -5.03 19.59 -7.28
N HIS A 46 -5.18 20.13 -8.48
CA HIS A 46 -4.87 21.52 -8.79
C HIS A 46 -6.11 22.31 -9.17
N HIS A 47 -6.14 23.59 -8.79
CA HIS A 47 -7.18 24.51 -9.23
C HIS A 47 -7.05 24.77 -10.73
N ARG A 48 -7.90 24.15 -11.52
CA ARG A 48 -7.95 24.30 -12.97
C ARG A 48 -9.38 24.49 -13.45
N SER A 49 -9.55 25.21 -14.56
CA SER A 49 -10.83 25.25 -15.26
C SER A 49 -11.12 23.88 -15.86
N ARG A 50 -12.31 23.36 -15.61
CA ARG A 50 -12.79 22.07 -16.11
C ARG A 50 -14.11 22.24 -16.84
N PRO A 51 -14.37 21.44 -17.89
CA PRO A 51 -15.68 21.41 -18.55
C PRO A 51 -16.81 21.10 -17.56
N ALA A 52 -18.01 21.56 -17.84
CA ALA A 52 -19.16 21.41 -16.94
C ALA A 52 -19.37 19.96 -16.42
N PRO A 53 -19.24 18.88 -17.22
CA PRO A 53 -19.40 17.52 -16.73
C PRO A 53 -18.30 17.06 -15.75
N LEU A 54 -17.16 17.75 -15.73
CA LEU A 54 -15.97 17.37 -14.96
C LEU A 54 -15.68 18.34 -13.79
N GLN A 55 -16.62 19.24 -13.49
CA GLN A 55 -16.45 20.20 -12.39
C GLN A 55 -16.53 19.57 -11.00
N GLN A 56 -17.19 18.42 -10.90
CA GLN A 56 -17.25 17.64 -9.66
C GLN A 56 -16.27 16.48 -9.73
N ALA A 57 -15.41 16.35 -8.73
CA ALA A 57 -14.51 15.21 -8.60
C ALA A 57 -15.32 13.91 -8.45
N CYS A 58 -15.05 12.93 -9.30
CA CYS A 58 -15.74 11.66 -9.32
C CYS A 58 -14.76 10.51 -9.28
N CYS A 59 -14.96 9.60 -8.32
CA CYS A 59 -14.24 8.34 -8.22
C CYS A 59 -15.24 7.18 -8.31
N ALA A 60 -15.09 6.33 -9.31
CA ALA A 60 -15.82 5.07 -9.41
C ALA A 60 -14.95 3.95 -8.83
N VAL A 61 -15.44 3.29 -7.79
CA VAL A 61 -14.77 2.13 -7.18
C VAL A 61 -15.42 0.87 -7.74
N LEU A 62 -14.63 0.07 -8.45
CA LEU A 62 -15.05 -1.22 -8.97
C LEU A 62 -14.98 -2.25 -7.86
N ASP A 63 -16.07 -2.97 -7.67
CA ASP A 63 -16.20 -4.00 -6.65
C ASP A 63 -16.95 -5.21 -7.22
N THR A 64 -16.59 -6.40 -6.78
CA THR A 64 -17.17 -7.66 -7.23
C THR A 64 -18.54 -8.00 -6.61
N GLY A 65 -19.02 -7.15 -5.68
CA GLY A 65 -20.27 -7.35 -4.96
C GLY A 65 -20.10 -7.91 -3.55
N GLU A 66 -21.22 -8.27 -2.90
CA GLU A 66 -21.24 -8.56 -1.46
C GLU A 66 -20.52 -9.87 -1.07
N ASP A 67 -20.55 -10.88 -1.94
CA ASP A 67 -20.19 -12.25 -1.59
C ASP A 67 -18.71 -12.62 -1.83
N ALA A 68 -17.96 -11.81 -2.59
CA ALA A 68 -16.60 -12.13 -2.94
C ALA A 68 -15.75 -10.86 -3.20
N PHE A 69 -14.43 -11.03 -3.18
CA PHE A 69 -13.48 -10.04 -3.64
C PHE A 69 -12.78 -10.54 -4.89
N ASP A 70 -12.22 -9.64 -5.67
CA ASP A 70 -11.31 -10.02 -6.74
C ASP A 70 -10.10 -10.78 -6.17
N ALA A 71 -9.76 -11.91 -6.78
CA ALA A 71 -8.72 -12.81 -6.27
C ALA A 71 -7.34 -12.13 -6.19
N GLY A 72 -7.04 -11.22 -7.11
CA GLY A 72 -5.80 -10.44 -7.09
C GLY A 72 -5.77 -9.46 -5.92
N SER A 73 -6.85 -8.71 -5.72
CA SER A 73 -6.99 -7.78 -4.60
C SER A 73 -6.95 -8.49 -3.26
N GLU A 74 -7.62 -9.66 -3.17
CA GLU A 74 -7.61 -10.49 -1.96
C GLU A 74 -6.21 -10.99 -1.61
N ALA A 75 -5.47 -11.48 -2.59
CA ALA A 75 -4.10 -11.98 -2.39
C ALA A 75 -3.14 -10.88 -1.90
N VAL A 76 -3.32 -9.65 -2.39
CA VAL A 76 -2.45 -8.51 -2.04
C VAL A 76 -2.84 -7.86 -0.71
N TYR A 77 -4.13 -7.63 -0.48
CA TYR A 77 -4.60 -6.79 0.63
C TYR A 77 -5.26 -7.59 1.76
N GLY A 78 -5.71 -8.80 1.47
CA GLY A 78 -6.48 -9.64 2.40
C GLY A 78 -7.95 -9.22 2.52
N GLN A 79 -8.82 -10.19 2.76
CA GLN A 79 -10.27 -10.02 2.82
C GLN A 79 -10.70 -9.03 3.91
N TRP A 80 -10.05 -9.03 5.07
CA TRP A 80 -10.41 -8.18 6.21
C TRP A 80 -10.38 -6.69 5.88
N LEU A 81 -9.28 -6.19 5.29
CA LEU A 81 -9.14 -4.78 4.95
C LEU A 81 -10.08 -4.36 3.81
N LEU A 82 -10.26 -5.23 2.81
CA LEU A 82 -11.20 -4.98 1.71
C LEU A 82 -12.63 -4.88 2.23
N TRP A 83 -13.04 -5.81 3.10
CA TRP A 83 -14.37 -5.79 3.71
C TRP A 83 -14.61 -4.53 4.53
N ARG A 84 -13.65 -4.15 5.39
CA ARG A 84 -13.77 -2.92 6.19
C ARG A 84 -13.81 -1.67 5.33
N THR A 85 -13.00 -1.61 4.29
CA THR A 85 -13.05 -0.50 3.33
C THR A 85 -14.42 -0.41 2.67
N ARG A 86 -14.92 -1.51 2.12
CA ARG A 86 -16.27 -1.58 1.52
C ARG A 86 -17.35 -1.10 2.49
N LYS A 87 -17.32 -1.58 3.73
CA LYS A 87 -18.29 -1.25 4.76
C LYS A 87 -18.28 0.23 5.13
N PHE A 88 -17.11 0.83 5.25
CA PHE A 88 -16.96 2.19 5.77
C PHE A 88 -16.75 3.24 4.68
N LEU A 89 -16.73 2.86 3.41
CA LEU A 89 -16.61 3.79 2.30
C LEU A 89 -17.89 4.64 2.16
N PRO A 90 -17.84 5.95 2.39
CA PRO A 90 -18.99 6.82 2.23
C PRO A 90 -19.19 7.17 0.75
N ARG A 91 -20.39 7.63 0.41
CA ARG A 91 -20.69 8.12 -0.94
C ARG A 91 -19.98 9.43 -1.31
N SER A 92 -19.56 10.19 -0.33
CA SER A 92 -18.87 11.47 -0.50
C SER A 92 -17.79 11.60 0.56
N ILE A 93 -16.62 12.08 0.16
CA ILE A 93 -15.45 12.25 1.05
C ILE A 93 -14.98 13.69 0.91
N ARG A 94 -14.78 14.37 2.05
CA ARG A 94 -14.18 15.70 2.12
C ARG A 94 -12.72 15.58 2.49
N LEU A 95 -11.85 16.01 1.63
CA LEU A 95 -10.41 16.00 1.87
C LEU A 95 -9.92 17.42 2.21
N PRO A 96 -9.03 17.57 3.18
CA PRO A 96 -8.30 16.51 3.93
C PRO A 96 -9.00 16.03 5.21
N GLU A 97 -10.12 16.61 5.63
CA GLU A 97 -10.72 16.47 6.96
C GLU A 97 -11.10 15.02 7.31
N GLU A 98 -11.53 14.23 6.31
CA GLU A 98 -12.01 12.88 6.52
C GLU A 98 -10.93 11.79 6.34
N ILE A 99 -9.69 12.16 6.01
CA ILE A 99 -8.59 11.20 5.85
C ILE A 99 -8.38 10.41 7.15
N SER A 100 -8.03 11.10 8.24
CA SER A 100 -7.73 10.45 9.51
C SER A 100 -8.93 9.68 10.08
N PRO A 101 -10.15 10.22 10.12
CA PRO A 101 -11.31 9.47 10.58
C PRO A 101 -11.57 8.17 9.80
N LEU A 102 -11.48 8.20 8.47
CA LEU A 102 -11.71 7.02 7.63
C LEU A 102 -10.63 5.96 7.83
N VAL A 103 -9.36 6.36 7.86
CA VAL A 103 -8.25 5.44 8.12
C VAL A 103 -8.40 4.82 9.51
N GLN A 104 -8.63 5.63 10.54
CA GLN A 104 -8.83 5.12 11.91
C GLN A 104 -10.00 4.14 11.99
N ARG A 105 -11.09 4.42 11.29
CA ARG A 105 -12.26 3.55 11.28
C ARG A 105 -12.00 2.21 10.61
N VAL A 106 -11.22 2.17 9.53
CA VAL A 106 -10.89 0.92 8.83
C VAL A 106 -9.82 0.12 9.56
N TYR A 107 -8.79 0.79 10.08
CA TYR A 107 -7.65 0.12 10.73
C TYR A 107 -7.80 0.00 12.25
N GLY A 108 -8.74 0.73 12.84
CA GLY A 108 -9.00 0.71 14.27
C GLY A 108 -9.47 -0.65 14.80
N TRP A 109 -9.30 -0.85 16.11
CA TRP A 109 -9.61 -2.10 16.80
C TRP A 109 -11.10 -2.29 17.11
N GLU A 110 -11.98 -1.45 16.57
CA GLU A 110 -13.42 -1.63 16.73
C GLU A 110 -13.85 -2.97 16.14
N ARG A 111 -14.52 -3.77 16.98
CA ARG A 111 -14.81 -5.19 16.76
C ARG A 111 -15.93 -5.46 15.74
N GLU A 112 -16.19 -4.57 14.82
CA GLU A 112 -17.14 -4.84 13.75
C GLU A 112 -16.49 -5.79 12.73
N ALA A 113 -16.80 -7.07 12.87
CA ALA A 113 -16.48 -8.10 11.88
C ALA A 113 -17.72 -8.39 11.00
N PRO A 114 -17.55 -8.94 9.81
CA PRO A 114 -18.66 -9.63 9.13
C PRO A 114 -19.31 -10.61 10.09
N GLY A 115 -20.65 -10.73 10.07
CA GLY A 115 -21.33 -11.65 10.94
C GLY A 115 -20.92 -13.11 10.70
N GLY A 116 -20.89 -13.91 11.77
CA GLY A 116 -20.67 -15.35 11.69
C GLY A 116 -19.21 -15.80 11.63
N ALA A 117 -19.03 -17.11 11.38
CA ALA A 117 -17.74 -17.79 11.41
C ALA A 117 -16.74 -17.23 10.39
N GLN A 118 -17.21 -16.83 9.21
CA GLN A 118 -16.37 -16.27 8.16
C GLN A 118 -15.71 -14.95 8.57
N GLY A 119 -16.43 -14.08 9.26
CA GLY A 119 -15.88 -12.81 9.73
C GLY A 119 -14.81 -12.99 10.79
N GLU A 120 -15.01 -13.94 11.70
CA GLU A 120 -14.01 -14.30 12.70
C GLU A 120 -12.77 -14.91 12.06
N GLU A 121 -12.92 -15.72 11.02
CA GLU A 121 -11.80 -16.27 10.27
C GLU A 121 -10.97 -15.19 9.58
N MET A 122 -11.62 -14.26 8.85
CA MET A 122 -10.96 -13.13 8.21
C MET A 122 -10.17 -12.30 9.21
N ARG A 123 -10.75 -12.02 10.39
CA ARG A 123 -10.10 -11.28 11.47
C ARG A 123 -8.88 -12.03 11.99
N CYS A 124 -9.03 -13.32 12.28
CA CYS A 124 -7.95 -14.16 12.80
C CYS A 124 -6.76 -14.24 11.83
N ILE A 125 -7.02 -14.37 10.53
CA ILE A 125 -5.98 -14.35 9.50
C ILE A 125 -5.25 -13.00 9.48
N TYR A 126 -6.00 -11.91 9.55
CA TYR A 126 -5.44 -10.56 9.60
C TYR A 126 -4.55 -10.35 10.83
N GLU A 127 -5.04 -10.67 12.02
CA GLU A 127 -4.31 -10.55 13.29
C GLU A 127 -3.00 -11.34 13.26
N ARG A 128 -3.05 -12.62 12.85
CA ARG A 128 -1.85 -13.46 12.69
C ARG A 128 -0.83 -12.86 11.70
N THR A 129 -1.33 -12.24 10.64
CA THR A 129 -0.46 -11.59 9.65
C THR A 129 0.22 -10.36 10.25
N GLN A 130 -0.51 -9.56 11.03
CA GLN A 130 0.05 -8.40 11.73
C GLN A 130 1.07 -8.82 12.80
N GLU A 131 0.80 -9.87 13.56
CA GLU A 131 1.74 -10.41 14.54
C GLU A 131 3.05 -10.88 13.89
N LYS A 132 2.97 -11.58 12.75
CA LYS A 132 4.15 -11.97 11.98
C LYS A 132 4.95 -10.77 11.49
N LYS A 133 4.28 -9.73 10.96
CA LYS A 133 4.93 -8.49 10.52
C LYS A 133 5.60 -7.78 11.70
N LYS A 134 4.93 -7.73 12.85
CA LYS A 134 5.47 -7.13 14.07
C LYS A 134 6.70 -7.89 14.55
N ALA A 135 6.64 -9.21 14.65
CA ALA A 135 7.77 -10.04 15.06
C ALA A 135 8.98 -9.87 14.12
N ARG A 136 8.74 -9.78 12.81
CA ARG A 136 9.81 -9.48 11.85
C ARG A 136 10.39 -8.07 12.07
N ALA A 137 9.56 -7.06 12.25
CA ALA A 137 10.01 -5.69 12.50
C ALA A 137 10.83 -5.59 13.79
N GLU A 138 10.46 -6.34 14.83
CA GLU A 138 11.19 -6.38 16.09
C GLU A 138 12.63 -6.93 15.93
N ALA A 139 12.85 -7.83 14.97
CA ALA A 139 14.19 -8.36 14.67
C ALA A 139 15.15 -7.30 14.08
N TYR A 140 14.62 -6.18 13.56
CA TYR A 140 15.41 -5.06 13.03
C TYR A 140 15.53 -3.88 14.01
N LEU A 141 14.96 -3.98 15.21
CA LEU A 141 15.07 -2.91 16.19
C LEU A 141 16.50 -2.83 16.74
N VAL A 142 17.08 -1.65 16.62
CA VAL A 142 18.35 -1.34 17.30
C VAL A 142 18.05 -1.14 18.78
N PRO A 143 18.72 -1.88 19.68
CA PRO A 143 18.51 -1.72 21.13
C PRO A 143 18.86 -0.32 21.58
N GLN A 144 18.14 0.20 22.60
CA GLN A 144 18.42 1.54 23.13
C GLN A 144 19.83 1.60 23.76
N PRO A 145 20.60 2.65 23.51
CA PRO A 145 21.98 2.78 24.01
C PRO A 145 22.09 2.70 25.55
N GLU A 146 21.05 3.13 26.26
CA GLU A 146 21.04 3.19 27.74
C GLU A 146 21.02 1.81 28.41
N THR A 147 20.64 0.77 27.68
CA THR A 147 20.61 -0.61 28.19
C THR A 147 21.91 -1.37 27.99
N HIS A 148 22.90 -0.77 27.35
CA HIS A 148 24.14 -1.47 27.01
C HIS A 148 25.24 -1.25 28.06
N ARG A 149 25.55 -2.30 28.82
CA ARG A 149 26.84 -2.42 29.47
C ARG A 149 27.92 -2.60 28.40
N LEU A 150 29.12 -2.06 28.66
CA LEU A 150 30.30 -2.07 27.78
C LEU A 150 30.60 -3.45 27.11
N ALA A 151 30.19 -4.54 27.72
CA ALA A 151 30.33 -5.89 27.18
C ALA A 151 29.44 -6.21 25.96
N GLN A 152 28.44 -5.37 25.65
CA GLN A 152 27.51 -5.56 24.53
C GLN A 152 27.86 -4.69 23.32
N LEU A 153 28.92 -3.89 23.38
CA LEU A 153 29.46 -3.16 22.21
C LEU A 153 29.93 -4.11 21.11
N ASN A 154 30.31 -5.34 21.48
CA ASN A 154 30.66 -6.38 20.51
C ASN A 154 29.49 -6.82 19.65
N THR A 155 28.23 -6.57 20.08
CA THR A 155 27.06 -6.97 19.29
C THR A 155 26.78 -6.06 18.09
N LEU A 156 27.17 -4.78 18.17
CA LEU A 156 27.10 -3.86 17.03
C LEU A 156 28.17 -4.19 15.99
N ASP A 157 29.36 -4.54 16.45
CA ASP A 157 30.47 -4.97 15.59
C ASP A 157 30.17 -6.35 14.98
N ASP A 158 29.61 -7.28 15.74
CA ASP A 158 29.09 -8.55 15.28
C ASP A 158 27.95 -8.38 14.26
N TRP A 159 27.09 -7.38 14.47
CA TRP A 159 26.01 -7.08 13.55
C TRP A 159 26.53 -6.51 12.23
N MET A 160 27.53 -5.63 12.27
CA MET A 160 28.20 -5.05 11.09
C MET A 160 29.11 -6.06 10.36
N GLN A 161 29.78 -6.96 11.09
CA GLN A 161 30.71 -7.94 10.50
C GLN A 161 30.01 -9.18 9.96
N ASN A 162 28.78 -9.46 10.39
CA ASN A 162 28.03 -10.67 9.99
C ASN A 162 27.23 -10.52 8.69
N GLU A 163 27.38 -9.43 7.94
CA GLU A 163 26.71 -9.28 6.63
C GLU A 163 27.07 -10.38 5.62
N GLY A 164 28.21 -11.07 5.80
CA GLY A 164 28.69 -12.10 4.90
C GLY A 164 28.46 -13.56 5.31
N ALA A 165 28.08 -13.82 6.56
CA ALA A 165 28.17 -15.17 7.12
C ALA A 165 26.85 -15.85 7.51
N ARG A 166 25.72 -15.17 7.46
CA ARG A 166 24.44 -15.74 7.88
C ARG A 166 23.48 -15.92 6.72
N SER A 167 23.18 -17.19 6.46
CA SER A 167 22.03 -17.64 5.66
C SER A 167 20.68 -17.37 6.35
N ASP A 168 20.66 -16.67 7.49
CA ASP A 168 19.45 -16.35 8.21
C ASP A 168 18.80 -15.08 7.63
N PRO A 169 17.59 -15.19 7.04
CA PRO A 169 16.85 -14.03 6.52
C PRO A 169 16.60 -12.95 7.59
N ALA A 170 16.58 -13.32 8.87
CA ALA A 170 16.39 -12.41 9.99
C ALA A 170 17.61 -11.48 10.24
N ALA A 171 18.78 -11.82 9.70
CA ALA A 171 20.00 -11.04 9.90
C ALA A 171 20.30 -10.05 8.78
N ARG A 172 19.47 -9.96 7.75
CA ARG A 172 19.65 -9.00 6.67
C ARG A 172 19.09 -7.63 7.06
N ALA A 173 19.94 -6.64 7.16
CA ALA A 173 19.53 -5.23 7.28
C ALA A 173 18.86 -4.80 5.97
N ALA A 174 17.60 -5.15 5.78
CA ALA A 174 16.82 -4.75 4.62
C ALA A 174 15.95 -3.55 4.97
N VAL A 175 15.99 -2.50 4.16
CA VAL A 175 15.12 -1.31 4.30
C VAL A 175 13.65 -1.67 4.03
N ARG A 176 13.39 -2.80 3.38
CA ARG A 176 12.05 -3.33 3.12
C ARG A 176 12.04 -4.83 3.37
N ASP A 177 11.04 -5.28 4.12
CA ASP A 177 10.72 -6.70 4.26
C ASP A 177 10.01 -7.15 2.97
N GLY A 178 10.73 -7.82 2.09
CA GLY A 178 10.23 -8.33 0.83
C GLY A 178 11.13 -9.44 0.28
N ASP A 179 10.60 -10.22 -0.63
CA ASP A 179 11.40 -11.18 -1.36
C ASP A 179 12.54 -10.49 -2.10
N PRO A 180 13.72 -11.14 -2.22
CA PRO A 180 14.84 -10.56 -2.92
C PRO A 180 14.43 -10.22 -4.36
N SER A 181 14.48 -8.94 -4.70
CA SER A 181 14.22 -8.48 -6.06
C SER A 181 15.43 -8.77 -6.95
N VAL A 182 15.18 -9.30 -8.13
CA VAL A 182 16.20 -9.42 -9.16
C VAL A 182 16.11 -8.20 -10.06
N GLU A 183 17.21 -7.47 -10.17
CA GLU A 183 17.29 -6.36 -11.10
C GLU A 183 17.40 -6.92 -12.53
N VAL A 184 16.43 -6.60 -13.38
CA VAL A 184 16.40 -7.05 -14.77
C VAL A 184 16.62 -5.85 -15.68
N LEU A 185 17.74 -5.86 -16.39
CA LEU A 185 18.00 -4.90 -17.45
C LEU A 185 17.35 -5.40 -18.75
N VAL A 186 16.32 -4.67 -19.19
CA VAL A 186 15.70 -4.94 -20.49
C VAL A 186 16.56 -4.28 -21.58
N MET A 187 17.21 -5.10 -22.38
CA MET A 187 18.04 -4.63 -23.47
C MET A 187 17.40 -4.98 -24.82
N GLN A 188 17.38 -4.00 -25.72
CA GLN A 188 16.88 -4.21 -27.07
C GLN A 188 18.05 -4.48 -28.01
N ARG A 189 18.02 -5.63 -28.70
CA ARG A 189 18.99 -5.95 -29.75
C ARG A 189 18.56 -5.29 -31.05
N ARG A 190 19.41 -4.46 -31.62
CA ARG A 190 19.17 -3.85 -32.94
C ARG A 190 19.49 -4.82 -34.06
N ALA A 191 19.01 -4.50 -35.26
CA ALA A 191 19.26 -5.32 -36.47
C ALA A 191 20.75 -5.45 -36.84
N ASP A 192 21.59 -4.51 -36.40
CA ASP A 192 23.05 -4.52 -36.53
C ASP A 192 23.79 -5.38 -35.51
N GLY A 193 23.04 -6.00 -34.58
CA GLY A 193 23.57 -6.84 -33.51
C GLY A 193 23.99 -6.08 -32.23
N SER A 194 23.95 -4.75 -32.22
CA SER A 194 24.26 -3.96 -31.05
C SER A 194 23.17 -4.07 -29.98
N ILE A 195 23.56 -3.97 -28.71
CA ILE A 195 22.67 -4.01 -27.54
C ILE A 195 22.65 -2.62 -26.91
N HIS A 196 21.46 -2.13 -26.66
CA HIS A 196 21.23 -0.88 -25.94
C HIS A 196 20.30 -1.12 -24.76
#